data_5f96ca067abd2ebd98ef1b094c976e78
#
_entry.id   5f96ca067abd2ebd98ef1b094c976e78
#
_cell.length_a   1.000
_cell.length_b   1.000
_cell.length_c   1.000
_cell.angle_alpha   90.00
_cell.angle_beta   90.00
_cell.angle_gamma   90.00
#
_symmetry.space_group_name_H-M   'P 1'
#
loop_
_entity.id
_entity.type
_entity.pdbx_description
1 polymer ?
#
loop_
_entity_poly.entity_id
_entity_poly.type
_entity_poly.pdbx_seq_one_letter_code
_entity_poly.pdbx_strand_id
1 'polypeptide(L)'
;FNPATFHAAGDNRTTDIQRFANLMQIGSGYGRSIEIVDRSRITLAVYEDLKRLLEACAITAREADNVVAATAEGYPFPANLDIDSPLSGMAPPSQQDVLRQALAERWPLSRLEQAIAEQNGRKRSH
;
A
#
# COMPACT_ATOMS: atom_id res chain seq x y z
N PHE A 1 12.66 17.13 9.61
CA PHE A 1 13.49 17.07 10.82
C PHE A 1 13.81 15.64 11.19
N ASN A 2 14.84 15.43 11.99
CA ASN A 2 15.16 14.10 12.51
C ASN A 2 14.28 13.83 13.74
N PRO A 3 13.41 12.78 13.72
CA PRO A 3 12.52 12.50 14.83
C PRO A 3 13.24 12.03 16.12
N ALA A 4 14.54 11.69 16.04
CA ALA A 4 15.34 11.37 17.23
C ALA A 4 15.75 12.61 18.03
N THR A 5 15.58 13.84 17.50
CA THR A 5 15.79 15.05 18.25
C THR A 5 14.59 15.36 19.15
N PHE A 6 14.83 16.08 20.27
CA PHE A 6 13.73 16.53 21.10
C PHE A 6 12.74 17.36 20.27
N HIS A 7 11.51 16.91 20.24
CA HIS A 7 10.44 17.58 19.51
C HIS A 7 9.11 17.41 20.24
N ALA A 8 8.21 18.34 20.01
CA ALA A 8 6.84 18.28 20.53
C ALA A 8 5.87 18.92 19.51
N ALA A 9 4.62 18.57 19.60
CA ALA A 9 3.57 19.24 18.90
C ALA A 9 3.37 20.64 19.47
N GLY A 10 3.37 21.67 18.63
CA GLY A 10 3.01 23.02 19.03
C GLY A 10 1.51 23.19 19.14
N ASP A 11 1.06 24.01 20.09
CA ASP A 11 -0.35 24.33 20.26
C ASP A 11 -0.88 25.14 19.08
N ASN A 12 -2.13 24.86 18.69
CA ASN A 12 -2.83 25.76 17.79
C ASN A 12 -3.44 26.92 18.61
N ARG A 13 -2.91 28.11 18.40
CA ARG A 13 -3.36 29.33 19.09
C ARG A 13 -4.42 30.11 18.32
N THR A 14 -4.83 29.63 17.15
CA THR A 14 -5.90 30.23 16.37
C THR A 14 -7.25 29.64 16.75
N THR A 15 -8.30 30.45 16.63
CA THR A 15 -9.68 30.03 16.96
C THR A 15 -10.48 29.61 15.70
N ASP A 16 -9.99 29.95 14.54
CA ASP A 16 -10.66 29.87 13.23
C ASP A 16 -9.94 28.95 12.22
N ILE A 17 -8.72 28.52 12.53
CA ILE A 17 -7.92 27.66 11.64
C ILE A 17 -7.79 26.25 12.26
N GLN A 18 -8.36 25.26 11.57
CA GLN A 18 -8.07 23.87 11.87
C GLN A 18 -6.76 23.46 11.19
N ARG A 19 -5.77 23.02 11.98
CA ARG A 19 -4.53 22.50 11.41
C ARG A 19 -4.72 21.06 10.95
N PHE A 20 -4.38 20.84 9.71
CA PHE A 20 -4.23 19.50 9.15
C PHE A 20 -2.80 19.33 8.65
N ALA A 21 -2.12 18.29 9.09
CA ALA A 21 -0.76 18.00 8.66
C ALA A 21 -0.64 16.53 8.23
N ASN A 22 -0.07 16.33 7.05
CA ASN A 22 0.36 15.01 6.61
C ASN A 22 1.84 14.88 6.96
N LEU A 23 2.19 13.94 7.84
CA LEU A 23 3.55 13.66 8.25
C LEU A 23 4.09 12.52 7.39
N MET A 24 5.07 12.84 6.55
CA MET A 24 5.76 11.85 5.73
C MET A 24 7.09 11.47 6.40
N GLN A 25 7.22 10.20 6.75
CA GLN A 25 8.48 9.65 7.24
C GLN A 25 9.25 9.07 6.05
N ILE A 26 10.46 9.60 5.83
CA ILE A 26 11.35 9.13 4.77
C ILE A 26 12.43 8.28 5.42
N GLY A 27 12.49 7.01 5.00
CA GLY A 27 13.51 6.06 5.44
C GLY A 27 14.53 5.74 4.33
N SER A 28 15.58 5.04 4.70
CA SER A 28 16.54 4.49 3.74
C SER A 28 15.92 3.29 2.99
N GLY A 29 16.26 3.12 1.71
CA GLY A 29 15.92 1.89 0.96
C GLY A 29 16.53 0.61 1.53
N TYR A 30 17.52 0.74 2.41
CA TYR A 30 18.20 -0.38 3.10
C TYR A 30 17.63 -0.67 4.49
N GLY A 31 16.68 0.13 4.97
CA GLY A 31 16.09 -0.02 6.29
C GLY A 31 14.56 -0.10 6.21
N ARG A 32 13.97 -1.00 6.99
CA ARG A 32 12.52 -1.03 7.13
C ARG A 32 12.03 0.21 7.87
N SER A 33 10.82 0.65 7.54
CA SER A 33 10.09 1.60 8.38
C SER A 33 9.93 1.01 9.79
N ILE A 34 9.88 1.86 10.79
CA ILE A 34 9.78 1.47 12.22
C ILE A 34 8.50 0.67 12.48
N GLU A 35 7.44 0.94 11.72
CA GLU A 35 6.15 0.30 11.88
C GLU A 35 5.99 -0.91 10.96
N ILE A 36 5.52 -2.02 11.53
CA ILE A 36 5.09 -3.18 10.75
C ILE A 36 3.62 -2.96 10.40
N VAL A 37 3.38 -2.55 9.18
CA VAL A 37 2.02 -2.34 8.65
C VAL A 37 1.59 -3.58 7.87
N ASP A 38 0.45 -4.15 8.25
CA ASP A 38 -0.18 -5.23 7.48
C ASP A 38 -0.90 -4.66 6.25
N ARG A 39 -0.13 -4.45 5.19
CA ARG A 39 -0.65 -3.90 3.94
C ARG A 39 -1.64 -4.83 3.25
N SER A 40 -1.51 -6.14 3.42
CA SER A 40 -2.47 -7.09 2.87
C SER A 40 -3.85 -6.89 3.47
N ARG A 41 -3.92 -6.77 4.80
CA ARG A 41 -5.17 -6.51 5.51
C ARG A 41 -5.79 -5.17 5.12
N ILE A 42 -4.99 -4.12 5.02
CA ILE A 42 -5.47 -2.79 4.62
C ILE A 42 -6.00 -2.83 3.19
N THR A 43 -5.25 -3.44 2.25
CA THR A 43 -5.65 -3.58 0.85
C THR A 43 -7.00 -4.29 0.71
N LEU A 44 -7.18 -5.40 1.40
CA LEU A 44 -8.45 -6.14 1.38
C LEU A 44 -9.60 -5.34 2.00
N ALA A 45 -9.34 -4.64 3.09
CA ALA A 45 -10.37 -3.86 3.79
C ALA A 45 -10.92 -2.70 2.94
N VAL A 46 -10.09 -2.08 2.10
CA VAL A 46 -10.52 -0.93 1.28
C VAL A 46 -11.07 -1.33 -0.10
N TYR A 47 -10.84 -2.56 -0.54
CA TYR A 47 -11.07 -2.98 -1.92
C TYR A 47 -12.51 -2.79 -2.40
N GLU A 48 -13.49 -3.33 -1.67
CA GLU A 48 -14.90 -3.29 -2.10
C GLU A 48 -15.45 -1.86 -2.12
N ASP A 49 -15.07 -1.02 -1.16
CA ASP A 49 -15.47 0.38 -1.16
C ASP A 49 -14.81 1.16 -2.30
N LEU A 50 -13.53 0.91 -2.55
CA LEU A 50 -12.81 1.55 -3.65
C LEU A 50 -13.40 1.18 -5.01
N LYS A 51 -13.71 -0.10 -5.21
CA LYS A 51 -14.39 -0.60 -6.41
C LYS A 51 -15.75 0.07 -6.60
N ARG A 52 -16.56 0.09 -5.56
CA ARG A 52 -17.90 0.72 -5.57
C ARG A 52 -17.83 2.22 -5.89
N LEU A 53 -16.88 2.95 -5.31
CA LEU A 53 -16.69 4.37 -5.56
C LEU A 53 -16.26 4.66 -7.01
N LEU A 54 -15.39 3.82 -7.58
CA LEU A 54 -15.00 3.90 -8.98
C LEU A 54 -16.19 3.64 -9.93
N GLU A 55 -16.96 2.59 -9.66
CA GLU A 55 -18.14 2.22 -10.46
C GLU A 55 -19.22 3.30 -10.42
N ALA A 56 -19.39 3.95 -9.29
CA ALA A 56 -20.31 5.07 -9.11
C ALA A 56 -19.78 6.40 -9.69
N CYS A 57 -18.58 6.43 -10.25
CA CYS A 57 -17.89 7.65 -10.66
C CYS A 57 -17.79 8.70 -9.55
N ALA A 58 -17.81 8.27 -8.28
CA ALA A 58 -17.70 9.15 -7.11
C ALA A 58 -16.26 9.59 -6.84
N ILE A 59 -15.29 8.87 -7.39
CA ILE A 59 -13.87 9.23 -7.38
C ILE A 59 -13.29 9.03 -8.79
N THR A 60 -12.22 9.77 -9.07
CA THR A 60 -11.48 9.65 -10.31
C THR A 60 -10.50 8.47 -10.26
N ALA A 61 -10.04 8.00 -11.41
CA ALA A 61 -9.00 6.97 -11.50
C ALA A 61 -7.71 7.40 -10.78
N ARG A 62 -7.36 8.69 -10.80
CA ARG A 62 -6.20 9.23 -10.09
C ARG A 62 -6.36 9.15 -8.58
N GLU A 63 -7.54 9.45 -8.06
CA GLU A 63 -7.82 9.34 -6.62
C GLU A 63 -7.77 7.88 -6.18
N ALA A 64 -8.31 6.98 -6.98
CA ALA A 64 -8.19 5.54 -6.72
C ALA A 64 -6.73 5.07 -6.72
N ASP A 65 -5.90 5.54 -7.68
CA ASP A 65 -4.48 5.20 -7.70
C ASP A 65 -3.70 5.74 -6.49
N ASN A 66 -4.08 6.90 -5.96
CA ASN A 66 -3.54 7.41 -4.71
C ASN A 66 -3.88 6.48 -3.52
N VAL A 67 -5.09 5.92 -3.48
CA VAL A 67 -5.48 4.94 -2.45
C VAL A 67 -4.67 3.65 -2.61
N VAL A 68 -4.50 3.16 -3.84
CA VAL A 68 -3.65 2.00 -4.13
C VAL A 68 -2.23 2.22 -3.63
N ALA A 69 -1.63 3.37 -3.96
CA ALA A 69 -0.27 3.70 -3.53
C ALA A 69 -0.13 3.82 -2.00
N ALA A 70 -1.16 4.30 -1.32
CA ALA A 70 -1.16 4.44 0.14
C ALA A 70 -1.35 3.12 0.88
N THR A 71 -2.13 2.18 0.33
CA THR A 71 -2.56 0.96 1.03
C THR A 71 -1.75 -0.26 0.67
N ALA A 72 -1.45 -0.48 -0.60
CA ALA A 72 -0.78 -1.69 -1.09
C ALA A 72 0.75 -1.55 -1.11
N GLU A 73 1.44 -2.68 -1.00
CA GLU A 73 2.90 -2.73 -1.08
C GLU A 73 3.38 -2.51 -2.52
N GLY A 74 4.25 -1.51 -2.69
CA GLY A 74 4.81 -1.18 -4.01
C GLY A 74 6.11 -1.91 -4.34
N TYR A 75 6.76 -2.54 -3.36
CA TYR A 75 7.99 -3.27 -3.61
C TYR A 75 7.69 -4.64 -4.22
N PRO A 76 8.15 -4.92 -5.46
CA PRO A 76 7.70 -6.09 -6.20
C PRO A 76 8.50 -7.37 -5.87
N PHE A 77 9.70 -7.24 -5.30
CA PHE A 77 10.57 -8.40 -5.11
C PHE A 77 10.18 -9.20 -3.87
N PRO A 78 10.12 -10.53 -3.98
CA PRO A 78 9.92 -11.41 -2.84
C PRO A 78 11.13 -11.38 -1.91
N ALA A 79 10.94 -11.71 -0.64
CA ALA A 79 12.04 -11.86 0.32
C ALA A 79 12.93 -13.06 0.02
N ASN A 80 12.42 -14.05 -0.72
CA ASN A 80 13.13 -15.26 -1.09
C ASN A 80 13.11 -15.45 -2.61
N LEU A 81 14.20 -15.06 -3.26
CA LEU A 81 14.37 -15.17 -4.71
C LEU A 81 14.58 -16.63 -5.19
N ASP A 82 14.90 -17.55 -4.29
CA ASP A 82 15.06 -18.97 -4.63
C ASP A 82 13.72 -19.64 -4.91
N ILE A 83 12.63 -19.12 -4.32
CA ILE A 83 11.29 -19.65 -4.54
C ILE A 83 10.62 -19.00 -5.76
N ASP A 84 10.85 -17.72 -5.98
CA ASP A 84 10.18 -16.95 -7.05
C ASP A 84 11.24 -16.14 -7.83
N SER A 85 12.14 -16.88 -8.48
CA SER A 85 13.14 -16.25 -9.34
C SER A 85 12.47 -15.61 -10.55
N PRO A 86 12.72 -14.32 -10.82
CA PRO A 86 12.21 -13.67 -12.02
C PRO A 86 12.93 -14.18 -13.27
N LEU A 87 12.44 -15.26 -13.84
CA LEU A 87 13.04 -15.94 -15.00
C LEU A 87 13.17 -15.03 -16.24
N SER A 88 12.34 -14.00 -16.32
CA SER A 88 12.36 -13.03 -17.43
C SER A 88 13.34 -11.87 -17.20
N GLY A 89 13.98 -11.78 -16.04
CA GLY A 89 14.77 -10.63 -15.62
C GLY A 89 13.93 -9.38 -15.32
N MET A 90 12.60 -9.47 -15.40
CA MET A 90 11.67 -8.40 -15.04
C MET A 90 11.17 -8.59 -13.61
N ALA A 91 10.89 -7.47 -12.94
CA ALA A 91 10.29 -7.53 -11.61
C ALA A 91 8.92 -8.22 -11.67
N PRO A 92 8.59 -9.10 -10.71
CA PRO A 92 7.24 -9.65 -10.59
C PRO A 92 6.24 -8.54 -10.24
N PRO A 93 4.93 -8.76 -10.47
CA PRO A 93 3.91 -7.80 -10.07
C PRO A 93 3.98 -7.47 -8.58
N SER A 94 3.95 -6.18 -8.24
CA SER A 94 3.79 -5.74 -6.86
C SER A 94 2.36 -5.96 -6.37
N GLN A 95 2.12 -5.81 -5.07
CA GLN A 95 0.76 -5.85 -4.53
C GLN A 95 -0.09 -4.70 -5.09
N GLN A 96 0.54 -3.54 -5.37
CA GLN A 96 -0.14 -2.42 -6.05
C GLN A 96 -0.60 -2.81 -7.45
N ASP A 97 0.23 -3.54 -8.22
CA ASP A 97 -0.12 -3.97 -9.57
C ASP A 97 -1.28 -4.98 -9.55
N VAL A 98 -1.27 -5.90 -8.59
CA VAL A 98 -2.38 -6.86 -8.40
C VAL A 98 -3.67 -6.13 -8.03
N LEU A 99 -3.60 -5.12 -7.15
CA LEU A 99 -4.77 -4.33 -6.76
C LEU A 99 -5.31 -3.51 -7.95
N ARG A 100 -4.44 -2.87 -8.74
CA ARG A 100 -4.84 -2.17 -9.98
C ARG A 100 -5.54 -3.10 -10.95
N GLN A 101 -4.98 -4.28 -11.16
CA GLN A 101 -5.59 -5.29 -12.03
C GLN A 101 -6.95 -5.73 -11.50
N ALA A 102 -7.05 -6.00 -10.20
CA ALA A 102 -8.31 -6.40 -9.57
C ALA A 102 -9.41 -5.34 -9.73
N LEU A 103 -9.07 -4.06 -9.60
CA LEU A 103 -10.00 -2.94 -9.84
C LEU A 103 -10.41 -2.84 -11.32
N ALA A 104 -9.44 -2.93 -12.24
CA ALA A 104 -9.70 -2.83 -13.69
C ALA A 104 -10.58 -3.98 -14.20
N GLU A 105 -10.32 -5.21 -13.74
CA GLU A 105 -11.06 -6.42 -14.11
C GLU A 105 -12.27 -6.70 -13.20
N ARG A 106 -12.51 -5.85 -12.20
CA ARG A 106 -13.64 -5.99 -11.25
C ARG A 106 -13.69 -7.35 -10.55
N TRP A 107 -12.56 -7.80 -10.06
CA TRP A 107 -12.48 -9.10 -9.41
C TRP A 107 -13.44 -9.21 -8.22
N PRO A 108 -13.96 -10.40 -7.93
CA PRO A 108 -14.56 -10.65 -6.63
C PRO A 108 -13.49 -10.59 -5.54
N LEU A 109 -13.86 -10.18 -4.33
CA LEU A 109 -12.94 -10.05 -3.20
C LEU A 109 -12.15 -11.34 -2.94
N SER A 110 -12.81 -12.49 -3.05
CA SER A 110 -12.18 -13.82 -2.87
C SER A 110 -11.02 -14.08 -3.83
N ARG A 111 -11.09 -13.60 -5.07
CA ARG A 111 -9.98 -13.72 -6.03
C ARG A 111 -8.81 -12.83 -5.63
N LEU A 112 -9.07 -11.62 -5.16
CA LEU A 112 -8.02 -10.73 -4.66
C LEU A 112 -7.35 -11.30 -3.40
N GLU A 113 -8.15 -11.86 -2.47
CA GLU A 113 -7.64 -12.54 -1.28
C GLU A 113 -6.69 -13.67 -1.65
N GLN A 114 -7.09 -14.51 -2.60
CA GLN A 114 -6.25 -15.60 -3.10
C GLN A 114 -4.95 -15.08 -3.71
N ALA A 115 -5.01 -14.08 -4.58
CA ALA A 115 -3.83 -13.51 -5.24
C ALA A 115 -2.84 -12.91 -4.23
N ILE A 116 -3.34 -12.20 -3.21
CA ILE A 116 -2.51 -11.65 -2.14
C ILE A 116 -1.91 -12.77 -1.27
N ALA A 117 -2.67 -13.80 -0.96
CA ALA A 117 -2.19 -14.96 -0.21
C ALA A 117 -1.07 -15.70 -0.97
N GLU A 118 -1.21 -15.87 -2.29
CA GLU A 118 -0.19 -16.45 -3.15
C GLU A 118 1.09 -15.61 -3.17
N GLN A 119 0.98 -14.27 -3.32
CA GLN A 119 2.13 -13.37 -3.23
C GLN A 119 2.83 -13.48 -1.88
N ASN A 120 2.07 -13.51 -0.78
CA ASN A 120 2.63 -13.63 0.57
C ASN A 120 3.28 -14.99 0.79
N GLY A 121 2.73 -16.06 0.20
CA GLY A 121 3.33 -17.39 0.21
C GLY A 121 4.72 -17.41 -0.41
N ARG A 122 4.90 -16.73 -1.55
CA ARG A 122 6.18 -16.63 -2.25
C ARG A 122 7.24 -15.82 -1.49
N LYS A 123 6.81 -14.90 -0.61
CA LYS A 123 7.70 -14.06 0.22
C LYS A 123 8.22 -14.76 1.47
N ARG A 124 7.65 -15.91 1.85
CA ARG A 124 8.06 -16.61 3.08
C ARG A 124 9.41 -17.29 2.86
N SER A 125 10.34 -17.05 3.79
CA SER A 125 11.49 -17.93 3.98
C SER A 125 11.04 -19.19 4.71
N HIS A 126 11.60 -20.32 4.36
CA HIS A 126 11.33 -21.62 5.00
C HIS A 126 11.73 -21.62 6.47
#